data_12e498f3b8145692920b344f2e38c86b
#
_entry.id   12e498f3b8145692920b344f2e38c86b
#
_cell.length_a   1.000
_cell.length_b   1.000
_cell.length_c   1.000
_cell.angle_alpha   90.00
_cell.angle_beta   90.00
_cell.angle_gamma   90.00
#
_symmetry.space_group_name_H-M   'P 1'
#
loop_
_entity.id
_entity.type
_entity.pdbx_description
1 polymer ?
#
loop_
_entity_poly.entity_id
_entity_poly.type
_entity_poly.pdbx_seq_one_letter_code
_entity_poly.pdbx_strand_id
1 'polypeptide(L)'
;MPRTIVTTDTPIQINPDEVTHTLSIFVNNKAGVLMRICQVFARRGYNIESLVVSQGRDPHFSRMTIGLKGAPEGLEQIVKQVTKLIDVMHCYEHTTADAVVKEMLLIKFLVIDAQQRTDALQIIEHFNGKTVDLTPSSMTAMITGDSPKVDAAVGMLSQLSLIHI
;
A
#
# COMPACT_ATOMS: atom_id res chain seq x y z
N MET A 1 -24.99 2.83 -15.32
CA MET A 1 -24.14 3.94 -15.81
C MET A 1 -22.72 3.64 -15.37
N PRO A 2 -21.77 3.45 -16.26
CA PRO A 2 -20.39 3.22 -15.89
C PRO A 2 -19.80 4.49 -15.30
N ARG A 3 -19.15 4.38 -14.14
CA ARG A 3 -18.38 5.50 -13.54
C ARG A 3 -17.11 5.68 -14.35
N THR A 4 -17.00 6.81 -15.02
CA THR A 4 -15.77 7.25 -15.68
C THR A 4 -14.74 7.56 -14.60
N ILE A 5 -13.63 6.82 -14.58
CA ILE A 5 -12.48 7.18 -13.75
C ILE A 5 -11.80 8.35 -14.48
N VAL A 6 -11.90 9.54 -13.88
CA VAL A 6 -11.14 10.71 -14.35
C VAL A 6 -9.72 10.55 -13.80
N THR A 7 -8.80 10.09 -14.64
CA THR A 7 -7.37 10.21 -14.36
C THR A 7 -6.98 11.67 -14.58
N THR A 8 -6.74 12.39 -13.50
CA THR A 8 -6.08 13.71 -13.59
C THR A 8 -4.60 13.44 -13.83
N ASP A 9 -4.16 13.54 -15.08
CA ASP A 9 -2.75 13.55 -15.49
C ASP A 9 -2.06 14.83 -15.02
N THR A 10 -1.91 15.00 -13.73
CA THR A 10 -0.93 15.94 -13.20
C THR A 10 0.27 15.10 -12.79
N PRO A 11 1.42 15.23 -13.46
CA PRO A 11 2.61 14.49 -13.06
C PRO A 11 2.95 14.91 -11.63
N ILE A 12 2.91 13.94 -10.73
CA ILE A 12 3.39 14.11 -9.36
C ILE A 12 4.88 14.44 -9.49
N GLN A 13 5.25 15.68 -9.19
CA GLN A 13 6.67 16.06 -9.10
C GLN A 13 7.26 15.33 -7.91
N ILE A 14 7.94 14.22 -8.17
CA ILE A 14 8.71 13.50 -7.16
C ILE A 14 9.93 14.37 -6.85
N ASN A 15 9.92 14.98 -5.68
CA ASN A 15 11.10 15.68 -5.19
C ASN A 15 12.16 14.62 -4.84
N PRO A 16 13.34 14.60 -5.49
CA PRO A 16 14.35 13.56 -5.27
C PRO A 16 14.90 13.52 -3.83
N ASP A 17 14.66 14.55 -3.04
CA ASP A 17 15.07 14.65 -1.64
C ASP A 17 14.03 14.09 -0.65
N GLU A 18 12.87 13.65 -1.11
CA GLU A 18 11.84 13.05 -0.25
C GLU A 18 12.10 11.57 -0.01
N VAL A 19 12.68 11.27 1.13
CA VAL A 19 12.87 9.89 1.58
C VAL A 19 11.55 9.30 2.05
N THR A 20 11.25 8.08 1.61
CA THR A 20 10.11 7.33 2.13
C THR A 20 10.48 6.70 3.47
N HIS A 21 9.67 7.00 4.47
CA HIS A 21 9.82 6.48 5.83
C HIS A 21 8.64 5.56 6.17
N THR A 22 8.91 4.53 6.94
CA THR A 22 7.88 3.63 7.44
C THR A 22 7.86 3.68 8.96
N LEU A 23 6.70 4.05 9.52
CA LEU A 23 6.48 4.00 10.97
C LEU A 23 5.71 2.74 11.35
N SER A 24 6.23 2.00 12.32
CA SER A 24 5.53 0.89 12.97
C SER A 24 5.06 1.34 14.36
N ILE A 25 3.74 1.42 14.53
CA ILE A 25 3.11 1.93 15.76
C ILE A 25 2.32 0.80 16.40
N PHE A 26 2.67 0.46 17.63
CA PHE A 26 1.95 -0.53 18.43
C PHE A 26 1.03 0.17 19.42
N VAL A 27 -0.26 -0.16 19.38
CA VAL A 27 -1.32 0.61 20.07
C VAL A 27 -2.31 -0.30 20.78
N ASN A 28 -3.01 0.25 21.78
CA ASN A 28 -4.24 -0.36 22.28
C ASN A 28 -5.31 -0.41 21.17
N ASN A 29 -5.95 -1.56 21.00
CA ASN A 29 -7.01 -1.74 20.01
C ASN A 29 -8.32 -1.15 20.52
N LYS A 30 -8.45 0.18 20.43
CA LYS A 30 -9.62 0.93 20.88
C LYS A 30 -10.14 1.85 19.80
N ALA A 31 -11.44 2.11 19.82
CA ALA A 31 -12.06 3.09 18.93
C ALA A 31 -11.42 4.48 19.06
N GLY A 32 -11.19 5.15 17.94
CA GLY A 32 -10.64 6.50 17.88
C GLY A 32 -9.11 6.61 17.99
N VAL A 33 -8.37 5.53 18.24
CA VAL A 33 -6.89 5.58 18.33
C VAL A 33 -6.30 6.02 16.99
N LEU A 34 -6.72 5.40 15.88
CA LEU A 34 -6.26 5.78 14.54
C LEU A 34 -6.52 7.25 14.25
N MET A 35 -7.71 7.76 14.60
CA MET A 35 -8.07 9.16 14.39
C MET A 35 -7.10 10.10 15.11
N ARG A 36 -6.77 9.81 16.38
CA ARG A 36 -5.82 10.62 17.16
C ARG A 36 -4.43 10.62 16.57
N ILE A 37 -3.99 9.48 16.04
CA ILE A 37 -2.70 9.36 15.36
C ILE A 37 -2.73 10.18 14.06
N CYS A 38 -3.75 10.02 13.20
CA CYS A 38 -3.88 10.80 11.97
C CYS A 38 -3.88 12.32 12.22
N GLN A 39 -4.48 12.77 13.32
CA GLN A 39 -4.45 14.19 13.69
C GLN A 39 -3.04 14.72 13.98
N VAL A 40 -2.12 13.89 14.48
CA VAL A 40 -0.73 14.30 14.67
C VAL A 40 -0.06 14.58 13.32
N PHE A 41 -0.26 13.72 12.33
CA PHE A 41 0.27 13.90 10.98
C PHE A 41 -0.35 15.13 10.31
N ALA A 42 -1.68 15.25 10.36
CA ALA A 42 -2.40 16.37 9.75
C ALA A 42 -1.97 17.74 10.30
N ARG A 43 -1.79 17.87 11.62
CA ARG A 43 -1.32 19.11 12.27
C ARG A 43 0.10 19.50 11.85
N ARG A 44 0.89 18.55 11.39
CA ARG A 44 2.27 18.75 10.94
C ARG A 44 2.39 18.87 9.42
N GLY A 45 1.28 18.75 8.68
CA GLY A 45 1.25 18.83 7.23
C GLY A 45 1.87 17.63 6.53
N TYR A 46 1.99 16.47 7.22
CA TYR A 46 2.48 15.24 6.58
C TYR A 46 1.35 14.47 5.93
N ASN A 47 1.59 14.08 4.68
CA ASN A 47 0.69 13.17 3.97
C ASN A 47 0.99 11.72 4.36
N ILE A 48 -0.07 10.92 4.52
CA ILE A 48 0.02 9.48 4.71
C ILE A 48 -0.07 8.83 3.34
N GLU A 49 1.03 8.25 2.87
CA GLU A 49 1.12 7.59 1.56
C GLU A 49 0.50 6.18 1.61
N SER A 50 0.72 5.48 2.72
CA SER A 50 0.14 4.16 2.92
C SER A 50 -0.21 3.95 4.39
N LEU A 51 -1.26 3.16 4.62
CA LEU A 51 -1.73 2.83 5.97
C LEU A 51 -2.20 1.38 5.99
N VAL A 52 -1.60 0.60 6.87
CA VAL A 52 -2.05 -0.75 7.18
C VAL A 52 -2.31 -0.83 8.68
N VAL A 53 -3.49 -1.27 9.06
CA VAL A 53 -3.86 -1.53 10.45
C VAL A 53 -4.22 -3.00 10.57
N SER A 54 -3.54 -3.72 11.45
CA SER A 54 -3.81 -5.12 11.72
C SER A 54 -3.93 -5.37 13.20
N GLN A 55 -4.91 -6.20 13.56
CA GLN A 55 -5.03 -6.69 14.92
C GLN A 55 -3.80 -7.55 15.26
N GLY A 56 -3.26 -7.37 16.43
CA GLY A 56 -2.15 -8.17 16.93
C GLY A 56 -2.59 -9.61 17.27
N ARG A 57 -1.63 -10.43 17.66
CA ARG A 57 -1.90 -11.78 18.19
C ARG A 57 -2.79 -11.73 19.44
N ASP A 58 -2.57 -10.72 20.27
CA ASP A 58 -3.48 -10.35 21.36
C ASP A 58 -4.50 -9.34 20.82
N PRO A 59 -5.81 -9.63 20.87
CA PRO A 59 -6.88 -8.76 20.38
C PRO A 59 -6.94 -7.37 21.04
N HIS A 60 -6.34 -7.21 22.20
CA HIS A 60 -6.28 -5.92 22.91
C HIS A 60 -5.35 -4.92 22.24
N PHE A 61 -4.50 -5.37 21.33
CA PHE A 61 -3.50 -4.55 20.67
C PHE A 61 -3.64 -4.61 19.14
N SER A 62 -3.22 -3.53 18.50
CA SER A 62 -3.11 -3.45 17.05
C SER A 62 -1.74 -2.89 16.66
N ARG A 63 -1.28 -3.30 15.48
CA ARG A 63 -0.12 -2.71 14.80
C ARG A 63 -0.61 -1.87 13.64
N MET A 64 -0.09 -0.66 13.58
CA MET A 64 -0.27 0.23 12.45
C MET A 64 1.07 0.40 11.74
N THR A 65 1.07 0.23 10.43
CA THR A 65 2.23 0.53 9.58
C THR A 65 1.85 1.69 8.70
N ILE A 66 2.56 2.81 8.83
CA ILE A 66 2.28 4.06 8.14
C ILE A 66 3.48 4.42 7.28
N GLY A 67 3.28 4.49 5.97
CA GLY A 67 4.25 5.04 5.02
C GLY A 67 4.01 6.53 4.82
N LEU A 68 5.08 7.31 4.84
CA LEU A 68 5.05 8.75 4.60
C LEU A 68 6.32 9.22 3.90
N LYS A 69 6.21 10.37 3.24
CA LYS A 69 7.33 11.07 2.63
C LYS A 69 7.62 12.35 3.39
N GLY A 70 8.88 12.67 3.54
CA GLY A 70 9.26 13.91 4.19
C GLY A 70 10.72 13.98 4.59
N ALA A 71 11.12 15.13 5.11
CA ALA A 71 12.47 15.33 5.62
C ALA A 71 12.66 14.60 6.98
N PRO A 72 13.82 13.97 7.21
CA PRO A 72 14.09 13.18 8.41
C PRO A 72 13.91 13.97 9.73
N GLU A 73 14.27 15.26 9.74
CA GLU A 73 14.18 16.09 10.94
C GLU A 73 12.74 16.29 11.45
N GLY A 74 11.79 16.38 10.53
CA GLY A 74 10.38 16.51 10.87
C GLY A 74 9.79 15.21 11.42
N LEU A 75 10.32 14.09 10.97
CA LEU A 75 9.84 12.77 11.34
C LEU A 75 10.13 12.43 12.80
N GLU A 76 11.32 12.78 13.30
CA GLU A 76 11.65 12.59 14.71
C GLU A 76 10.63 13.28 15.65
N GLN A 77 10.16 14.47 15.25
CA GLN A 77 9.15 15.19 16.00
C GLN A 77 7.78 14.50 15.97
N ILE A 78 7.44 13.88 14.84
CA ILE A 78 6.20 13.09 14.72
C ILE A 78 6.27 11.87 15.63
N VAL A 79 7.35 11.10 15.57
CA VAL A 79 7.57 9.93 16.42
C VAL A 79 7.43 10.30 17.90
N LYS A 80 8.08 11.40 18.33
CA LYS A 80 7.98 11.91 19.71
C LYS A 80 6.54 12.28 20.10
N GLN A 81 5.75 12.86 19.18
CA GLN A 81 4.37 13.24 19.47
C GLN A 81 3.41 12.05 19.47
N VAL A 82 3.58 11.13 18.53
CA VAL A 82 2.78 9.90 18.48
C VAL A 82 3.01 9.06 19.73
N THR A 83 4.25 8.93 20.18
CA THR A 83 4.60 8.18 21.40
C THR A 83 4.00 8.77 22.68
N LYS A 84 3.64 10.07 22.67
CA LYS A 84 2.97 10.71 23.83
C LYS A 84 1.46 10.42 23.92
N LEU A 85 0.86 9.83 22.89
CA LEU A 85 -0.55 9.46 22.93
C LEU A 85 -0.77 8.30 23.89
N ILE A 86 -1.76 8.41 24.76
CA ILE A 86 -2.01 7.48 25.86
C ILE A 86 -2.23 6.02 25.41
N ASP A 87 -2.75 5.82 24.21
CA ASP A 87 -3.03 4.50 23.64
C ASP A 87 -1.87 3.96 22.79
N VAL A 88 -0.77 4.71 22.65
CA VAL A 88 0.42 4.27 21.93
C VAL A 88 1.41 3.66 22.90
N MET A 89 1.72 2.39 22.69
CA MET A 89 2.71 1.66 23.49
C MET A 89 4.13 1.98 23.04
N HIS A 90 4.35 1.98 21.71
CA HIS A 90 5.61 2.40 21.10
C HIS A 90 5.42 2.75 19.62
N CYS A 91 6.34 3.56 19.10
CA CYS A 91 6.42 3.96 17.71
C CYS A 91 7.89 3.87 17.28
N TYR A 92 8.14 3.09 16.25
CA TYR A 92 9.46 2.93 15.63
C TYR A 92 9.44 3.41 14.20
N GLU A 93 10.51 4.09 13.82
CA GLU A 93 10.81 4.40 12.44
C GLU A 93 11.69 3.29 11.86
N HIS A 94 11.37 2.88 10.64
CA HIS A 94 12.20 1.99 9.84
C HIS A 94 12.60 2.72 8.57
N THR A 95 13.89 2.76 8.33
CA THR A 95 14.43 3.24 7.05
C THR A 95 14.40 2.11 6.02
N THR A 96 14.53 2.46 4.74
CA THR A 96 14.62 1.47 3.65
C THR A 96 15.84 0.54 3.78
N ALA A 97 16.87 0.96 4.53
CA ALA A 97 18.05 0.15 4.81
C ALA A 97 17.78 -0.97 5.83
N ASP A 98 16.82 -0.76 6.75
CA ASP A 98 16.55 -1.66 7.88
C ASP A 98 15.29 -2.52 7.67
N ALA A 99 14.53 -2.27 6.61
CA ALA A 99 13.26 -2.93 6.38
C ALA A 99 13.14 -3.48 4.96
N VAL A 100 12.62 -4.69 4.85
CA VAL A 100 12.17 -5.25 3.57
C VAL A 100 10.71 -4.85 3.38
N VAL A 101 10.45 -3.96 2.42
CA VAL A 101 9.10 -3.53 2.05
C VAL A 101 8.67 -4.30 0.81
N LYS A 102 7.50 -4.92 0.89
CA LYS A 102 6.87 -5.60 -0.26
C LYS A 102 5.40 -5.19 -0.32
N GLU A 103 4.94 -4.99 -1.54
CA GLU A 103 3.55 -4.74 -1.84
C GLU A 103 2.87 -6.01 -2.34
N MET A 104 1.59 -6.10 -2.12
CA MET A 104 0.74 -7.15 -2.67
C MET A 104 -0.32 -6.53 -3.56
N LEU A 105 -0.30 -6.91 -4.82
CA LEU A 105 -1.33 -6.59 -5.79
C LEU A 105 -2.33 -7.75 -5.86
N LEU A 106 -3.60 -7.45 -5.68
CA LEU A 106 -4.70 -8.33 -6.01
C LEU A 106 -5.48 -7.70 -7.16
N ILE A 107 -5.41 -8.29 -8.35
CA ILE A 107 -5.96 -7.73 -9.57
C ILE A 107 -6.95 -8.70 -10.22
N LYS A 108 -8.15 -8.20 -10.52
CA LYS A 108 -9.18 -8.94 -11.26
C LYS A 108 -9.36 -8.32 -12.64
N PHE A 109 -9.36 -9.15 -13.67
CA PHE A 109 -9.52 -8.71 -15.05
C PHE A 109 -10.43 -9.68 -15.82
N LEU A 110 -11.06 -9.14 -16.85
CA LEU A 110 -11.93 -9.93 -17.73
C LEU A 110 -11.06 -10.64 -18.78
N VAL A 111 -11.48 -11.84 -19.15
CA VAL A 111 -10.85 -12.64 -20.19
C VAL A 111 -11.92 -12.96 -21.23
N ILE A 112 -11.74 -12.47 -22.46
CA ILE A 112 -12.72 -12.58 -23.52
C ILE A 112 -12.53 -13.90 -24.29
N ASP A 113 -11.29 -14.31 -24.48
CA ASP A 113 -10.93 -15.50 -25.27
C ASP A 113 -9.78 -16.31 -24.67
N ALA A 114 -9.49 -17.44 -25.29
CA ALA A 114 -8.44 -18.36 -24.83
C ALA A 114 -7.03 -17.76 -25.01
N GLN A 115 -6.82 -16.92 -26.01
CA GLN A 115 -5.52 -16.29 -26.24
C GLN A 115 -5.20 -15.31 -25.13
N GLN A 116 -6.14 -14.39 -24.80
CA GLN A 116 -5.97 -13.46 -23.70
C GLN A 116 -5.71 -14.17 -22.37
N ARG A 117 -6.38 -15.32 -22.15
CA ARG A 117 -6.13 -16.16 -20.98
C ARG A 117 -4.71 -16.65 -20.91
N THR A 118 -4.19 -17.14 -22.03
CA THR A 118 -2.82 -17.63 -22.11
C THR A 118 -1.81 -16.51 -21.89
N ASP A 119 -2.02 -15.36 -22.53
CA ASP A 119 -1.16 -14.18 -22.38
C ASP A 119 -1.16 -13.68 -20.93
N ALA A 120 -2.32 -13.64 -20.29
CA ALA A 120 -2.43 -13.25 -18.89
C ALA A 120 -1.68 -14.22 -17.96
N LEU A 121 -1.80 -15.53 -18.18
CA LEU A 121 -1.08 -16.52 -17.40
C LEU A 121 0.45 -16.37 -17.56
N GLN A 122 0.94 -16.12 -18.77
CA GLN A 122 2.36 -15.87 -19.01
C GLN A 122 2.87 -14.62 -18.31
N ILE A 123 2.08 -13.52 -18.31
CA ILE A 123 2.43 -12.32 -17.57
C ILE A 123 2.47 -12.59 -16.07
N ILE A 124 1.44 -13.24 -15.52
CA ILE A 124 1.38 -13.59 -14.09
C ILE A 124 2.61 -14.44 -13.70
N GLU A 125 2.95 -15.43 -14.51
CA GLU A 125 4.12 -16.31 -14.27
C GLU A 125 5.43 -15.50 -14.35
N HIS A 126 5.58 -14.63 -15.34
CA HIS A 126 6.76 -13.76 -15.47
C HIS A 126 7.02 -12.91 -14.21
N PHE A 127 5.96 -12.41 -13.59
CA PHE A 127 6.05 -11.64 -12.34
C PHE A 127 6.05 -12.53 -11.08
N ASN A 128 6.19 -13.86 -11.21
CA ASN A 128 6.09 -14.82 -10.10
C ASN A 128 4.78 -14.65 -9.30
N GLY A 129 3.70 -14.33 -9.99
CA GLY A 129 2.37 -14.21 -9.43
C GLY A 129 1.66 -15.55 -9.31
N LYS A 130 0.50 -15.53 -8.68
CA LYS A 130 -0.38 -16.69 -8.54
C LYS A 130 -1.79 -16.34 -8.99
N THR A 131 -2.41 -17.23 -9.75
CA THR A 131 -3.86 -17.14 -10.00
C THR A 131 -4.59 -17.56 -8.74
N VAL A 132 -5.42 -16.66 -8.22
CA VAL A 132 -6.20 -16.87 -6.98
C VAL A 132 -7.60 -17.36 -7.29
N ASP A 133 -8.19 -16.83 -8.38
CA ASP A 133 -9.52 -17.21 -8.85
C ASP A 133 -9.53 -17.25 -10.38
N LEU A 134 -10.26 -18.22 -10.93
CA LEU A 134 -10.38 -18.43 -12.38
C LEU A 134 -11.79 -18.82 -12.72
N THR A 135 -12.45 -18.00 -13.53
CA THR A 135 -13.77 -18.27 -14.09
C THR A 135 -13.70 -18.33 -15.62
N PRO A 136 -14.76 -18.75 -16.33
CA PRO A 136 -14.77 -18.71 -17.80
C PRO A 136 -14.55 -17.32 -18.38
N SER A 137 -14.93 -16.25 -17.69
CA SER A 137 -14.92 -14.87 -18.19
C SER A 137 -14.00 -13.92 -17.40
N SER A 138 -13.38 -14.37 -16.31
CA SER A 138 -12.49 -13.51 -15.50
C SER A 138 -11.38 -14.31 -14.81
N MET A 139 -10.31 -13.62 -14.51
CA MET A 139 -9.20 -14.13 -13.70
C MET A 139 -8.88 -13.13 -12.58
N THR A 140 -8.48 -13.67 -11.42
CA THR A 140 -7.93 -12.89 -10.33
C THR A 140 -6.52 -13.39 -10.04
N ALA A 141 -5.56 -12.47 -10.10
CA ALA A 141 -4.16 -12.76 -9.82
C ALA A 141 -3.67 -12.01 -8.58
N MET A 142 -2.74 -12.64 -7.87
CA MET A 142 -1.99 -12.05 -6.77
C MET A 142 -0.52 -11.99 -7.17
N ILE A 143 0.06 -10.79 -7.10
CA ILE A 143 1.48 -10.55 -7.40
C ILE A 143 2.07 -9.81 -6.20
N THR A 144 3.26 -10.24 -5.77
CA THR A 144 3.99 -9.59 -4.67
C THR A 144 5.35 -9.14 -5.15
N GLY A 145 5.77 -7.98 -4.70
CA GLY A 145 7.06 -7.41 -5.10
C GLY A 145 7.32 -6.03 -4.49
N ASP A 146 8.34 -5.39 -5.00
CA ASP A 146 8.57 -3.96 -4.83
C ASP A 146 7.65 -3.15 -5.76
N SER A 147 7.49 -1.86 -5.47
CA SER A 147 6.59 -0.97 -6.23
C SER A 147 6.86 -0.99 -7.73
N PRO A 148 8.12 -0.89 -8.24
CA PRO A 148 8.38 -0.94 -9.67
C PRO A 148 7.92 -2.25 -10.34
N LYS A 149 8.07 -3.39 -9.65
CA LYS A 149 7.60 -4.68 -10.14
C LYS A 149 6.07 -4.73 -10.21
N VAL A 150 5.40 -4.25 -9.17
CA VAL A 150 3.93 -4.20 -9.10
C VAL A 150 3.37 -3.29 -10.17
N ASP A 151 3.94 -2.10 -10.35
CA ASP A 151 3.53 -1.13 -11.37
C ASP A 151 3.72 -1.69 -12.79
N ALA A 152 4.84 -2.36 -13.05
CA ALA A 152 5.09 -2.99 -14.34
C ALA A 152 4.06 -4.10 -14.63
N ALA A 153 3.70 -4.91 -13.63
CA ALA A 153 2.68 -5.94 -13.76
C ALA A 153 1.30 -5.36 -14.06
N VAL A 154 0.91 -4.28 -13.36
CA VAL A 154 -0.34 -3.55 -13.63
C VAL A 154 -0.34 -3.00 -15.05
N GLY A 155 0.75 -2.36 -15.48
CA GLY A 155 0.89 -1.82 -16.83
C GLY A 155 0.72 -2.87 -17.93
N MET A 156 1.33 -4.05 -17.77
CA MET A 156 1.21 -5.14 -18.75
C MET A 156 -0.19 -5.77 -18.75
N LEU A 157 -0.77 -6.03 -17.59
CA LEU A 157 -2.11 -6.61 -17.48
C LEU A 157 -3.20 -5.66 -17.97
N SER A 158 -3.01 -4.33 -17.78
CA SER A 158 -3.94 -3.30 -18.26
C SER A 158 -4.10 -3.27 -19.78
N GLN A 159 -3.07 -3.71 -20.51
CA GLN A 159 -3.13 -3.77 -21.98
C GLN A 159 -3.99 -4.92 -22.50
N LEU A 160 -4.24 -5.93 -21.66
CA LEU A 160 -5.02 -7.10 -22.07
C LEU A 160 -6.53 -6.89 -21.90
N SER A 161 -6.98 -6.12 -20.90
CA SER A 161 -8.40 -6.04 -20.56
C SER A 161 -8.73 -4.89 -19.63
N LEU A 162 -10.05 -4.62 -19.46
CA LEU A 162 -10.59 -3.77 -18.39
C LEU A 162 -10.29 -4.39 -17.03
N ILE A 163 -9.62 -3.63 -16.17
CA ILE A 163 -9.12 -4.08 -14.87
C ILE A 163 -9.98 -3.51 -13.74
N HIS A 164 -10.15 -4.34 -12.70
CA HIS A 164 -10.55 -3.90 -11.37
C HIS A 164 -9.42 -4.26 -10.39
N ILE A 165 -8.85 -3.25 -9.78
CA ILE A 165 -7.83 -3.35 -8.74
C ILE A 165 -8.50 -3.28 -7.38
#